data_f334a5c629003308e28832c86d587a78
#
_entry.id   f334a5c629003308e28832c86d587a78
#
_cell.length_a   1.000
_cell.length_b   1.000
_cell.length_c   1.000
_cell.angle_alpha   90.00
_cell.angle_beta   90.00
_cell.angle_gamma   90.00
#
_symmetry.space_group_name_H-M   'P 1'
#
loop_
_entity.id
_entity.type
_entity.pdbx_description
1 polymer ?
#
loop_
_entity_poly.entity_id
_entity_poly.type
_entity_poly.pdbx_seq_one_letter_code
_entity_poly.pdbx_strand_id
1 'polypeptide(L)'
;VAVAFDLNTPTFRHKKYVQYKAGRHKTPMELVSQFPILKEWLKLAGYKCVECEGYEADDILGTLALSAENSENTCVIATGDRDSLQLVSDKTRVLLAATKMGKPEIISYDPAALFEKYGLTPPEMIELKALMGDASDHIPGVAGVGEKTATDLITRYHDIDYIYKNIDKIDVKESVRAKLAAGKDFAYLSRELGTICRYAPIDTDMSDYVIRPHDSRLAPFMAQLEFFKLMEKMGISADSAAVAPKAAAVNRKLTVIQENSLVDGRITVWIDDNSAAVVSNNKCFKCDLEYIKALLTDKVVEKYVYDYKSISKR
;
A
#
# COMPACT_ATOMS: atom_id res chain seq x y z
N VAL A 1 15.16 9.89 4.14
CA VAL A 1 13.98 9.03 4.30
C VAL A 1 13.33 8.82 2.95
N ALA A 2 13.05 7.55 2.60
CA ALA A 2 12.31 7.14 1.41
C ALA A 2 10.93 6.63 1.80
N VAL A 3 9.93 6.89 0.98
CA VAL A 3 8.60 6.27 1.07
C VAL A 3 8.37 5.50 -0.23
N ALA A 4 8.37 4.16 -0.13
CA ALA A 4 8.18 3.28 -1.27
C ALA A 4 6.69 3.06 -1.56
N PHE A 5 6.32 3.05 -2.83
CA PHE A 5 4.97 2.78 -3.29
C PHE A 5 4.96 1.70 -4.37
N ASP A 6 3.95 0.85 -4.34
CA ASP A 6 3.63 -0.04 -5.44
C ASP A 6 3.05 0.72 -6.64
N LEU A 7 3.41 0.28 -7.83
CA LEU A 7 2.73 0.67 -9.06
C LEU A 7 1.62 -0.32 -9.42
N ASN A 8 0.58 0.17 -10.05
CA ASN A 8 -0.50 -0.70 -10.56
C ASN A 8 -0.11 -1.35 -11.90
N THR A 9 1.10 -1.94 -11.94
CA THR A 9 1.65 -2.61 -13.12
C THR A 9 2.12 -4.02 -12.73
N PRO A 10 2.11 -4.99 -13.66
CA PRO A 10 2.62 -6.32 -13.37
C PRO A 10 4.11 -6.28 -13.03
N THR A 11 4.49 -6.97 -11.95
CA THR A 11 5.88 -7.13 -11.54
C THR A 11 6.51 -8.37 -12.17
N PHE A 12 7.82 -8.58 -11.97
CA PHE A 12 8.50 -9.79 -12.43
C PHE A 12 7.88 -11.06 -11.84
N ARG A 13 7.30 -11.00 -10.62
CA ARG A 13 6.59 -12.12 -9.99
C ARG A 13 5.33 -12.50 -10.76
N HIS A 14 4.55 -11.52 -11.22
CA HIS A 14 3.37 -11.79 -12.06
C HIS A 14 3.74 -12.41 -13.42
N LYS A 15 4.87 -12.00 -14.00
CA LYS A 15 5.38 -12.58 -15.25
C LYS A 15 5.82 -14.03 -15.05
N LYS A 16 6.36 -14.36 -13.88
CA LYS A 16 6.84 -15.69 -13.55
C LYS A 16 5.72 -16.65 -13.14
N TYR A 17 4.73 -16.15 -12.40
CA TYR A 17 3.62 -16.95 -11.91
C TYR A 17 2.30 -16.17 -12.04
N VAL A 18 1.49 -16.56 -13.00
CA VAL A 18 0.26 -15.83 -13.36
C VAL A 18 -0.75 -15.74 -12.21
N GLN A 19 -0.74 -16.72 -11.29
CA GLN A 19 -1.64 -16.74 -10.13
C GLN A 19 -1.14 -15.86 -8.96
N TYR A 20 0.07 -15.32 -9.04
CA TYR A 20 0.59 -14.44 -7.99
C TYR A 20 -0.35 -13.25 -7.76
N LYS A 21 -0.82 -13.11 -6.52
CA LYS A 21 -1.78 -12.06 -6.09
C LYS A 21 -3.12 -12.03 -6.87
N ALA A 22 -3.45 -13.07 -7.67
CA ALA A 22 -4.64 -13.07 -8.53
C ALA A 22 -5.98 -12.97 -7.75
N GLY A 23 -6.00 -13.39 -6.49
CA GLY A 23 -7.20 -13.30 -5.62
C GLY A 23 -7.33 -12.02 -4.82
N ARG A 24 -6.40 -11.09 -4.91
CA ARG A 24 -6.48 -9.83 -4.17
C ARG A 24 -7.64 -8.98 -4.69
N HIS A 25 -8.48 -8.50 -3.78
CA HIS A 25 -9.53 -7.54 -4.13
C HIS A 25 -8.91 -6.24 -4.65
N LYS A 26 -9.55 -5.65 -5.64
CA LYS A 26 -9.14 -4.32 -6.14
C LYS A 26 -9.27 -3.30 -5.01
N THR A 27 -8.27 -2.44 -4.91
CA THR A 27 -8.30 -1.31 -3.98
C THR A 27 -9.55 -0.46 -4.23
N PRO A 28 -10.35 -0.12 -3.21
CA PRO A 28 -11.51 0.75 -3.36
C PRO A 28 -11.13 2.08 -4.04
N MET A 29 -11.98 2.57 -4.93
CA MET A 29 -11.70 3.80 -5.70
C MET A 29 -11.50 5.02 -4.79
N GLU A 30 -12.20 5.04 -3.65
CA GLU A 30 -12.07 6.09 -2.63
C GLU A 30 -10.66 6.13 -2.04
N LEU A 31 -10.01 4.97 -1.88
CA LEU A 31 -8.62 4.90 -1.43
C LEU A 31 -7.65 5.22 -2.57
N VAL A 32 -7.93 4.73 -3.79
CA VAL A 32 -7.10 5.03 -4.97
C VAL A 32 -6.98 6.53 -5.19
N SER A 33 -8.07 7.29 -5.00
CA SER A 33 -8.08 8.75 -5.17
C SER A 33 -7.24 9.49 -4.12
N GLN A 34 -6.88 8.86 -3.00
CA GLN A 34 -6.08 9.47 -1.94
C GLN A 34 -4.57 9.33 -2.17
N PHE A 35 -4.11 8.37 -2.97
CA PHE A 35 -2.67 8.20 -3.23
C PHE A 35 -1.99 9.43 -3.85
N PRO A 36 -2.57 10.11 -4.86
CA PRO A 36 -1.97 11.33 -5.38
C PRO A 36 -1.84 12.44 -4.33
N ILE A 37 -2.86 12.57 -3.46
CA ILE A 37 -2.88 13.53 -2.36
C ILE A 37 -1.78 13.21 -1.35
N LEU A 38 -1.63 11.95 -0.97
CA LEU A 38 -0.57 11.49 -0.06
C LEU A 38 0.82 11.75 -0.65
N LYS A 39 1.03 11.43 -1.92
CA LYS A 39 2.33 11.66 -2.59
C LYS A 39 2.67 13.15 -2.67
N GLU A 40 1.69 14.00 -2.98
CA GLU A 40 1.90 15.45 -2.98
C GLU A 40 2.21 15.97 -1.57
N TRP A 41 1.50 15.49 -0.55
CA TRP A 41 1.78 15.82 0.83
C TRP A 41 3.22 15.44 1.24
N LEU A 42 3.64 14.21 0.93
CA LEU A 42 4.99 13.72 1.23
C LEU A 42 6.06 14.57 0.54
N LYS A 43 5.84 14.90 -0.74
CA LYS A 43 6.74 15.75 -1.52
C LYS A 43 6.87 17.15 -0.91
N LEU A 44 5.75 17.78 -0.54
CA LEU A 44 5.73 19.09 0.11
C LEU A 44 6.37 19.03 1.51
N ALA A 45 6.24 17.92 2.21
CA ALA A 45 6.88 17.69 3.51
C ALA A 45 8.39 17.36 3.42
N GLY A 46 8.94 17.26 2.20
CA GLY A 46 10.37 17.07 1.96
C GLY A 46 10.80 15.60 1.91
N TYR A 47 9.88 14.65 1.83
CA TYR A 47 10.17 13.23 1.69
C TYR A 47 10.34 12.80 0.23
N LYS A 48 11.23 11.84 -0.02
CA LYS A 48 11.41 11.22 -1.34
C LYS A 48 10.42 10.06 -1.48
N CYS A 49 9.52 10.15 -2.45
CA CYS A 49 8.69 9.01 -2.88
C CYS A 49 9.43 8.23 -3.95
N VAL A 50 9.42 6.90 -3.85
CA VAL A 50 10.11 5.99 -4.78
C VAL A 50 9.12 4.97 -5.30
N GLU A 51 9.12 4.80 -6.61
CA GLU A 51 8.36 3.79 -7.35
C GLU A 51 9.29 3.16 -8.39
N CYS A 52 9.09 1.88 -8.69
CA CYS A 52 9.89 1.19 -9.68
C CYS A 52 9.01 0.25 -10.52
N GLU A 53 8.97 0.48 -11.82
CA GLU A 53 8.21 -0.38 -12.73
C GLU A 53 8.76 -1.80 -12.75
N GLY A 54 7.87 -2.78 -12.65
CA GLY A 54 8.23 -4.20 -12.62
C GLY A 54 8.67 -4.74 -11.25
N TYR A 55 8.72 -3.90 -10.22
CA TYR A 55 9.08 -4.23 -8.83
C TYR A 55 8.00 -3.80 -7.86
N GLU A 56 8.02 -4.36 -6.66
CA GLU A 56 7.12 -4.01 -5.57
C GLU A 56 7.79 -3.05 -4.57
N ALA A 57 7.01 -2.37 -3.75
CA ALA A 57 7.53 -1.47 -2.71
C ALA A 57 8.55 -2.18 -1.80
N ASP A 58 8.32 -3.46 -1.47
CA ASP A 58 9.25 -4.23 -0.64
C ASP A 58 10.61 -4.45 -1.33
N ASP A 59 10.63 -4.59 -2.67
CA ASP A 59 11.88 -4.69 -3.43
C ASP A 59 12.66 -3.36 -3.40
N ILE A 60 11.95 -2.24 -3.41
CA ILE A 60 12.54 -0.91 -3.21
C ILE A 60 13.14 -0.81 -1.81
N LEU A 61 12.40 -1.21 -0.77
CA LEU A 61 12.88 -1.22 0.62
C LEU A 61 14.11 -2.11 0.78
N GLY A 62 14.08 -3.32 0.21
CA GLY A 62 15.21 -4.27 0.24
C GLY A 62 16.45 -3.72 -0.47
N THR A 63 16.27 -3.02 -1.59
CA THR A 63 17.37 -2.41 -2.35
C THR A 63 17.99 -1.24 -1.58
N LEU A 64 17.19 -0.36 -1.00
CA LEU A 64 17.67 0.76 -0.20
C LEU A 64 18.34 0.30 1.10
N ALA A 65 17.80 -0.75 1.75
CA ALA A 65 18.43 -1.34 2.93
C ALA A 65 19.82 -1.88 2.60
N LEU A 66 19.98 -2.63 1.50
CA LEU A 66 21.28 -3.13 1.07
C LEU A 66 22.26 -2.00 0.77
N SER A 67 21.80 -0.95 0.08
CA SER A 67 22.64 0.22 -0.20
C SER A 67 23.11 0.93 1.06
N ALA A 68 22.21 1.10 2.05
CA ALA A 68 22.56 1.67 3.34
C ALA A 68 23.60 0.80 4.08
N GLU A 69 23.42 -0.52 4.11
CA GLU A 69 24.36 -1.46 4.71
C GLU A 69 25.75 -1.39 4.08
N ASN A 70 25.80 -1.31 2.73
CA ASN A 70 27.06 -1.20 1.98
C ASN A 70 27.76 0.15 2.20
N SER A 71 27.02 1.19 2.53
CA SER A 71 27.52 2.54 2.84
C SER A 71 27.82 2.73 4.34
N GLU A 72 27.88 1.62 5.11
CA GLU A 72 28.10 1.62 6.57
C GLU A 72 27.03 2.36 7.39
N ASN A 73 25.89 2.63 6.78
CA ASN A 73 24.73 3.22 7.46
C ASN A 73 23.84 2.15 8.08
N THR A 74 23.04 2.55 9.05
CA THR A 74 21.94 1.73 9.57
C THR A 74 20.65 2.06 8.84
N CYS A 75 19.83 1.05 8.61
CA CYS A 75 18.52 1.18 7.98
C CYS A 75 17.40 0.85 8.98
N VAL A 76 16.32 1.62 8.95
CA VAL A 76 15.08 1.33 9.68
C VAL A 76 13.95 1.26 8.67
N ILE A 77 13.36 0.08 8.53
CA ILE A 77 12.19 -0.16 7.67
C ILE A 77 10.94 -0.08 8.53
N ALA A 78 10.03 0.85 8.23
CA ALA A 78 8.72 0.93 8.86
C ALA A 78 7.65 0.39 7.91
N THR A 79 6.99 -0.69 8.27
CA THR A 79 6.05 -1.40 7.40
C THR A 79 4.95 -2.12 8.20
N GLY A 80 3.84 -2.45 7.54
CA GLY A 80 2.83 -3.38 8.06
C GLY A 80 3.03 -4.82 7.57
N ASP A 81 3.96 -5.05 6.65
CA ASP A 81 4.18 -6.34 6.03
C ASP A 81 5.28 -7.15 6.74
N ARG A 82 4.92 -8.39 7.14
CA ARG A 82 5.86 -9.32 7.80
C ARG A 82 6.94 -9.84 6.86
N ASP A 83 6.72 -9.77 5.56
CA ASP A 83 7.71 -10.25 4.59
C ASP A 83 9.02 -9.46 4.68
N SER A 84 8.93 -8.19 5.06
CA SER A 84 10.10 -7.35 5.33
C SER A 84 10.99 -7.86 6.47
N LEU A 85 10.53 -8.81 7.31
CA LEU A 85 11.36 -9.41 8.36
C LEU A 85 12.56 -10.19 7.80
N GLN A 86 12.49 -10.65 6.55
CA GLN A 86 13.63 -11.25 5.85
C GLN A 86 14.79 -10.26 5.58
N LEU A 87 14.52 -8.95 5.70
CA LEU A 87 15.51 -7.89 5.50
C LEU A 87 16.26 -7.50 6.78
N VAL A 88 15.85 -8.05 7.92
CA VAL A 88 16.52 -7.79 9.21
C VAL A 88 17.97 -8.24 9.15
N SER A 89 18.87 -7.38 9.64
CA SER A 89 20.30 -7.67 9.76
C SER A 89 20.92 -6.87 10.92
N ASP A 90 22.22 -6.99 11.14
CA ASP A 90 22.92 -6.19 12.16
C ASP A 90 22.86 -4.68 11.89
N LYS A 91 22.62 -4.30 10.63
CA LYS A 91 22.50 -2.90 10.20
C LYS A 91 21.07 -2.48 9.82
N THR A 92 20.18 -3.44 9.62
CA THR A 92 18.77 -3.18 9.23
C THR A 92 17.81 -3.67 10.30
N ARG A 93 16.97 -2.78 10.81
CA ARG A 93 15.89 -3.05 11.75
C ARG A 93 14.54 -2.84 11.10
N VAL A 94 13.57 -3.70 11.43
CA VAL A 94 12.18 -3.56 10.95
C VAL A 94 11.27 -3.11 12.10
N LEU A 95 10.56 -2.01 11.90
CA LEU A 95 9.47 -1.54 12.73
C LEU A 95 8.15 -2.03 12.13
N LEU A 96 7.61 -3.10 12.68
CA LEU A 96 6.39 -3.71 12.17
C LEU A 96 5.16 -3.10 12.85
N ALA A 97 4.30 -2.48 12.04
CA ALA A 97 3.01 -2.00 12.53
C ALA A 97 2.07 -3.19 12.76
N ALA A 98 1.55 -3.30 13.97
CA ALA A 98 0.63 -4.35 14.39
C ALA A 98 -0.58 -3.75 15.12
N THR A 99 -1.63 -4.55 15.24
CA THR A 99 -2.78 -4.19 16.09
C THR A 99 -2.91 -5.23 17.18
N LYS A 100 -2.77 -4.83 18.44
CA LYS A 100 -2.93 -5.70 19.60
C LYS A 100 -4.11 -5.22 20.43
N MET A 101 -5.09 -6.10 20.63
CA MET A 101 -6.32 -5.78 21.37
C MET A 101 -7.01 -4.48 20.88
N GLY A 102 -7.06 -4.26 19.56
CA GLY A 102 -7.67 -3.08 18.96
C GLY A 102 -6.85 -1.78 19.04
N LYS A 103 -5.63 -1.83 19.61
CA LYS A 103 -4.72 -0.67 19.71
C LYS A 103 -3.56 -0.84 18.72
N PRO A 104 -3.15 0.24 18.03
CA PRO A 104 -1.96 0.21 17.19
C PRO A 104 -0.71 0.03 18.07
N GLU A 105 0.16 -0.89 17.69
CA GLU A 105 1.44 -1.18 18.33
C GLU A 105 2.52 -1.20 17.25
N ILE A 106 3.73 -0.76 17.59
CA ILE A 106 4.90 -0.89 16.72
C ILE A 106 5.86 -1.84 17.41
N ILE A 107 6.18 -2.93 16.74
CA ILE A 107 7.13 -3.94 17.24
C ILE A 107 8.43 -3.76 16.48
N SER A 108 9.54 -3.62 17.20
CA SER A 108 10.88 -3.49 16.63
C SER A 108 11.54 -4.85 16.54
N TYR A 109 11.98 -5.24 15.35
CA TYR A 109 12.73 -6.46 15.10
C TYR A 109 14.16 -6.13 14.67
N ASP A 110 15.11 -6.63 15.46
CA ASP A 110 16.48 -6.90 15.09
C ASP A 110 16.67 -8.43 15.02
N PRO A 111 17.86 -8.96 14.67
CA PRO A 111 18.06 -10.40 14.57
C PRO A 111 17.73 -11.16 15.86
N ALA A 112 18.02 -10.60 17.01
CA ALA A 112 17.77 -11.24 18.31
C ALA A 112 16.27 -11.31 18.63
N ALA A 113 15.55 -10.20 18.46
CA ALA A 113 14.10 -10.12 18.66
C ALA A 113 13.33 -10.99 17.64
N LEU A 114 13.82 -11.09 16.41
CA LEU A 114 13.26 -12.00 15.41
C LEU A 114 13.41 -13.45 15.84
N PHE A 115 14.62 -13.84 16.24
CA PHE A 115 14.92 -15.21 16.67
C PHE A 115 14.15 -15.57 17.95
N GLU A 116 14.08 -14.66 18.92
CA GLU A 116 13.28 -14.88 20.14
C GLU A 116 11.80 -15.13 19.81
N LYS A 117 11.26 -14.40 18.84
CA LYS A 117 9.84 -14.48 18.49
C LYS A 117 9.49 -15.70 17.65
N TYR A 118 10.32 -16.05 16.66
CA TYR A 118 10.00 -17.04 15.63
C TYR A 118 10.89 -18.29 15.71
N GLY A 119 12.01 -18.25 16.42
CA GLY A 119 13.02 -19.31 16.42
C GLY A 119 13.74 -19.45 15.08
N LEU A 120 13.70 -18.43 14.26
CA LEU A 120 14.22 -18.41 12.89
C LEU A 120 15.09 -17.16 12.66
N THR A 121 16.08 -17.32 11.81
CA THR A 121 16.89 -16.21 11.28
C THR A 121 16.18 -15.52 10.10
N PRO A 122 16.58 -14.28 9.72
CA PRO A 122 15.98 -13.58 8.59
C PRO A 122 15.99 -14.40 7.27
N PRO A 123 17.08 -15.08 6.86
CA PRO A 123 17.06 -15.96 5.69
C PRO A 123 16.07 -17.13 5.84
N GLU A 124 15.95 -17.73 7.02
CA GLU A 124 15.04 -18.83 7.27
C GLU A 124 13.56 -18.45 7.15
N MET A 125 13.20 -17.16 7.29
CA MET A 125 11.85 -16.67 7.01
C MET A 125 11.44 -16.89 5.55
N ILE A 126 12.39 -16.77 4.61
CA ILE A 126 12.17 -17.04 3.19
C ILE A 126 11.96 -18.54 2.97
N GLU A 127 12.80 -19.36 3.59
CA GLU A 127 12.77 -20.82 3.48
C GLU A 127 11.46 -21.38 4.10
N LEU A 128 11.00 -20.80 5.22
CA LEU A 128 9.69 -21.11 5.79
C LEU A 128 8.57 -20.86 4.77
N LYS A 129 8.57 -19.68 4.15
CA LYS A 129 7.57 -19.33 3.11
C LYS A 129 7.68 -20.23 1.87
N ALA A 130 8.87 -20.66 1.51
CA ALA A 130 9.08 -21.62 0.42
C ALA A 130 8.32 -22.94 0.63
N LEU A 131 8.30 -23.45 1.86
CA LEU A 131 7.62 -24.70 2.19
C LEU A 131 6.13 -24.53 2.43
N MET A 132 5.73 -23.55 3.26
CA MET A 132 4.32 -23.40 3.64
C MET A 132 3.49 -22.63 2.62
N GLY A 133 4.13 -21.85 1.74
CA GLY A 133 3.46 -20.92 0.84
C GLY A 133 2.91 -19.69 1.55
N ASP A 134 2.12 -18.91 0.81
CA ASP A 134 1.38 -17.76 1.33
C ASP A 134 0.04 -17.64 0.60
N ALA A 135 -1.05 -17.91 1.33
CA ALA A 135 -2.39 -17.85 0.76
C ALA A 135 -2.81 -16.43 0.37
N SER A 136 -2.29 -15.38 1.04
CA SER A 136 -2.64 -13.99 0.76
C SER A 136 -2.09 -13.53 -0.60
N ASP A 137 -0.94 -14.08 -1.01
CA ASP A 137 -0.25 -13.77 -2.25
C ASP A 137 -0.36 -14.89 -3.31
N HIS A 138 -1.13 -15.95 -3.02
CA HIS A 138 -1.22 -17.14 -3.85
C HIS A 138 0.14 -17.79 -4.14
N ILE A 139 1.07 -17.71 -3.18
CA ILE A 139 2.34 -18.44 -3.24
C ILE A 139 2.03 -19.89 -2.84
N PRO A 140 2.29 -20.88 -3.73
CA PRO A 140 1.73 -22.23 -3.57
C PRO A 140 2.31 -23.02 -2.39
N GLY A 141 3.60 -22.88 -2.10
CA GLY A 141 4.28 -23.75 -1.16
C GLY A 141 4.25 -25.22 -1.57
N VAL A 142 4.51 -26.11 -0.62
CA VAL A 142 4.39 -27.54 -0.78
C VAL A 142 3.01 -28.00 -0.31
N ALA A 143 2.21 -28.59 -1.18
CA ALA A 143 0.86 -29.02 -0.87
C ALA A 143 0.81 -29.93 0.37
N GLY A 144 0.03 -29.53 1.38
CA GLY A 144 -0.14 -30.26 2.62
C GLY A 144 1.04 -30.16 3.62
N VAL A 145 1.96 -29.22 3.38
CA VAL A 145 2.97 -28.79 4.36
C VAL A 145 2.53 -27.43 4.89
N GLY A 146 1.98 -27.40 6.10
CA GLY A 146 1.57 -26.16 6.76
C GLY A 146 2.66 -25.61 7.68
N GLU A 147 2.38 -24.45 8.28
CA GLU A 147 3.31 -23.66 9.11
C GLU A 147 4.07 -24.52 10.13
N LYS A 148 3.36 -25.33 10.92
CA LYS A 148 3.99 -26.18 11.96
C LYS A 148 5.04 -27.14 11.38
N THR A 149 4.73 -27.80 10.26
CA THR A 149 5.67 -28.75 9.64
C THR A 149 6.82 -28.00 8.96
N ALA A 150 6.54 -26.90 8.30
CA ALA A 150 7.54 -26.07 7.66
C ALA A 150 8.52 -25.48 8.70
N THR A 151 8.00 -24.94 9.82
CA THR A 151 8.84 -24.43 10.92
C THR A 151 9.74 -25.51 11.48
N ASP A 152 9.20 -26.71 11.79
CA ASP A 152 10.01 -27.85 12.30
C ASP A 152 11.14 -28.22 11.33
N LEU A 153 10.83 -28.26 10.03
CA LEU A 153 11.81 -28.56 9.00
C LEU A 153 12.91 -27.50 8.90
N ILE A 154 12.55 -26.23 8.86
CA ILE A 154 13.51 -25.14 8.72
C ILE A 154 14.34 -24.97 9.99
N THR A 155 13.75 -25.09 11.18
CA THR A 155 14.51 -25.05 12.43
C THR A 155 15.56 -26.17 12.51
N ARG A 156 15.30 -27.34 11.93
CA ARG A 156 16.22 -28.49 11.96
C ARG A 156 17.21 -28.54 10.81
N TYR A 157 16.82 -28.06 9.66
CA TYR A 157 17.58 -28.26 8.41
C TYR A 157 17.97 -26.94 7.71
N HIS A 158 17.49 -25.81 8.20
CA HIS A 158 17.80 -24.43 7.84
C HIS A 158 17.30 -23.97 6.48
N ASP A 159 17.50 -24.78 5.41
CA ASP A 159 17.13 -24.38 4.04
C ASP A 159 16.53 -25.54 3.23
N ILE A 160 15.79 -25.20 2.17
CA ILE A 160 15.20 -26.23 1.30
C ILE A 160 16.23 -26.93 0.44
N ASP A 161 17.37 -26.33 0.15
CA ASP A 161 18.42 -26.97 -0.63
C ASP A 161 19.00 -28.16 0.13
N TYR A 162 19.26 -28.01 1.43
CA TYR A 162 19.67 -29.12 2.30
C TYR A 162 18.59 -30.20 2.37
N ILE A 163 17.33 -29.79 2.58
CA ILE A 163 16.19 -30.71 2.66
C ILE A 163 16.09 -31.56 1.40
N TYR A 164 16.09 -30.96 0.21
CA TYR A 164 15.93 -31.67 -1.04
C TYR A 164 17.18 -32.47 -1.45
N LYS A 165 18.37 -32.01 -1.10
CA LYS A 165 19.62 -32.77 -1.30
C LYS A 165 19.68 -34.03 -0.45
N ASN A 166 19.07 -34.00 0.73
CA ASN A 166 19.10 -35.09 1.69
C ASN A 166 17.72 -35.70 1.93
N ILE A 167 16.79 -35.60 0.98
CA ILE A 167 15.38 -35.97 1.13
C ILE A 167 15.17 -37.37 1.68
N ASP A 168 16.04 -38.33 1.32
CA ASP A 168 15.98 -39.73 1.76
C ASP A 168 16.56 -39.95 3.17
N LYS A 169 17.34 -38.96 3.67
CA LYS A 169 18.07 -39.08 4.94
C LYS A 169 17.49 -38.23 6.07
N ILE A 170 16.72 -37.19 5.75
CA ILE A 170 16.11 -36.35 6.78
C ILE A 170 15.09 -37.16 7.60
N ASP A 171 15.07 -36.89 8.90
CA ASP A 171 14.17 -37.56 9.83
C ASP A 171 12.76 -36.93 9.76
N VAL A 172 11.91 -37.45 8.90
CA VAL A 172 10.53 -37.05 8.70
C VAL A 172 9.65 -38.26 8.43
N LYS A 173 8.35 -38.14 8.72
CA LYS A 173 7.39 -39.17 8.37
C LYS A 173 7.38 -39.39 6.85
N GLU A 174 7.18 -40.64 6.41
CA GLU A 174 7.15 -40.96 4.98
C GLU A 174 6.10 -40.17 4.21
N SER A 175 4.95 -39.89 4.84
CA SER A 175 3.91 -39.03 4.23
C SER A 175 4.36 -37.58 4.00
N VAL A 176 5.26 -37.03 4.86
CA VAL A 176 5.85 -35.70 4.69
C VAL A 176 6.90 -35.74 3.61
N ARG A 177 7.75 -36.78 3.61
CA ARG A 177 8.78 -37.01 2.57
C ARG A 177 8.14 -37.06 1.17
N ALA A 178 7.08 -37.84 1.01
CA ALA A 178 6.34 -37.94 -0.25
C ALA A 178 5.78 -36.56 -0.71
N LYS A 179 5.24 -35.76 0.21
CA LYS A 179 4.75 -34.42 -0.11
C LYS A 179 5.89 -33.48 -0.53
N LEU A 180 7.01 -33.48 0.20
CA LEU A 180 8.18 -32.71 -0.16
C LEU A 180 8.70 -33.09 -1.54
N ALA A 181 8.86 -34.39 -1.80
CA ALA A 181 9.33 -34.87 -3.11
C ALA A 181 8.41 -34.45 -4.27
N ALA A 182 7.09 -34.57 -4.09
CA ALA A 182 6.11 -34.15 -5.09
C ALA A 182 6.03 -32.63 -5.26
N GLY A 183 6.29 -31.84 -4.23
CA GLY A 183 6.18 -30.39 -4.21
C GLY A 183 7.49 -29.63 -4.45
N LYS A 184 8.56 -30.30 -4.84
CA LYS A 184 9.90 -29.69 -4.96
C LYS A 184 9.91 -28.42 -5.81
N ASP A 185 9.35 -28.48 -7.01
CA ASP A 185 9.34 -27.34 -7.93
C ASP A 185 8.53 -26.17 -7.39
N PHE A 186 7.43 -26.46 -6.70
CA PHE A 186 6.63 -25.42 -6.03
C PHE A 186 7.35 -24.80 -4.84
N ALA A 187 8.16 -25.54 -4.10
CA ALA A 187 8.98 -24.98 -3.02
C ALA A 187 10.00 -23.97 -3.58
N TYR A 188 10.70 -24.32 -4.65
CA TYR A 188 11.67 -23.40 -5.28
C TYR A 188 10.98 -22.19 -5.91
N LEU A 189 9.85 -22.39 -6.59
CA LEU A 189 9.04 -21.29 -7.12
C LEU A 189 8.58 -20.36 -5.97
N SER A 190 8.11 -20.92 -4.86
CA SER A 190 7.63 -20.17 -3.71
C SER A 190 8.75 -19.39 -3.04
N ARG A 191 9.95 -19.96 -2.91
CA ARG A 191 11.15 -19.28 -2.45
C ARG A 191 11.44 -18.04 -3.30
N GLU A 192 11.41 -18.21 -4.61
CA GLU A 192 11.70 -17.12 -5.54
C GLU A 192 10.63 -16.02 -5.49
N LEU A 193 9.34 -16.39 -5.43
CA LEU A 193 8.24 -15.43 -5.32
C LEU A 193 8.24 -14.70 -3.98
N GLY A 194 8.58 -15.38 -2.89
CA GLY A 194 8.63 -14.82 -1.53
C GLY A 194 9.89 -14.03 -1.21
N THR A 195 10.95 -14.16 -2.04
CA THR A 195 12.20 -13.42 -1.82
C THR A 195 12.06 -11.98 -2.27
N ILE A 196 12.37 -11.04 -1.39
CA ILE A 196 12.44 -9.61 -1.72
C ILE A 196 13.72 -9.37 -2.54
N CYS A 197 13.54 -8.77 -3.73
CA CYS A 197 14.67 -8.37 -4.57
C CYS A 197 15.41 -7.19 -3.93
N ARG A 198 16.72 -7.31 -3.78
CA ARG A 198 17.58 -6.26 -3.19
C ARG A 198 18.37 -5.47 -4.25
N TYR A 199 17.97 -5.59 -5.53
CA TYR A 199 18.67 -5.01 -6.68
C TYR A 199 17.69 -4.40 -7.69
N ALA A 200 16.60 -3.76 -7.20
CA ALA A 200 15.69 -3.01 -8.06
C ALA A 200 16.46 -1.84 -8.73
N PRO A 201 16.19 -1.51 -10.00
CA PRO A 201 16.89 -0.47 -10.74
C PRO A 201 16.41 0.92 -10.32
N ILE A 202 16.71 1.30 -9.10
CA ILE A 202 16.41 2.61 -8.50
C ILE A 202 17.69 3.35 -8.20
N ASP A 203 17.57 4.68 -8.01
CA ASP A 203 18.67 5.46 -7.49
C ASP A 203 18.96 5.06 -6.03
N THR A 204 20.21 4.79 -5.72
CA THR A 204 20.67 4.37 -4.39
C THR A 204 21.63 5.36 -3.74
N ASP A 205 21.80 6.56 -4.30
CA ASP A 205 22.57 7.62 -3.65
C ASP A 205 21.83 8.11 -2.39
N MET A 206 22.40 7.83 -1.23
CA MET A 206 21.81 8.18 0.05
C MET A 206 21.59 9.69 0.22
N SER A 207 22.34 10.54 -0.49
CA SER A 207 22.17 11.99 -0.46
C SER A 207 20.78 12.43 -0.98
N ASP A 208 20.20 11.67 -1.89
CA ASP A 208 18.87 11.94 -2.43
C ASP A 208 17.72 11.67 -1.44
N TYR A 209 18.00 10.93 -0.38
CA TYR A 209 17.03 10.53 0.65
C TYR A 209 17.12 11.34 1.93
N VAL A 210 17.91 12.40 1.92
CA VAL A 210 17.92 13.38 3.02
C VAL A 210 16.57 14.10 3.05
N ILE A 211 15.97 14.20 4.25
CA ILE A 211 14.73 14.97 4.42
C ILE A 211 15.04 16.42 4.11
N ARG A 212 14.33 16.98 3.15
CA ARG A 212 14.45 18.39 2.77
C ARG A 212 13.56 19.25 3.66
N PRO A 213 13.85 20.55 3.85
CA PRO A 213 12.91 21.46 4.46
C PRO A 213 11.58 21.41 3.74
N HIS A 214 10.47 21.49 4.50
CA HIS A 214 9.14 21.48 3.89
C HIS A 214 8.92 22.69 2.97
N ASP A 215 8.18 22.47 1.90
CA ASP A 215 7.77 23.53 0.98
C ASP A 215 6.78 24.50 1.66
N SER A 216 6.83 25.77 1.33
CA SER A 216 5.89 26.79 1.85
C SER A 216 4.42 26.48 1.54
N ARG A 217 4.15 25.67 0.50
CA ARG A 217 2.82 25.22 0.13
C ARG A 217 2.25 24.12 1.04
N LEU A 218 3.08 23.52 1.92
CA LEU A 218 2.63 22.43 2.79
C LEU A 218 1.53 22.90 3.75
N ALA A 219 1.71 24.03 4.41
CA ALA A 219 0.73 24.54 5.37
C ALA A 219 -0.66 24.82 4.71
N PRO A 220 -0.76 25.58 3.61
CA PRO A 220 -2.04 25.76 2.94
C PRO A 220 -2.63 24.45 2.38
N PHE A 221 -1.80 23.51 1.89
CA PHE A 221 -2.26 22.21 1.43
C PHE A 221 -2.87 21.38 2.56
N MET A 222 -2.21 21.33 3.72
CA MET A 222 -2.72 20.63 4.90
C MET A 222 -4.01 21.28 5.45
N ALA A 223 -4.08 22.61 5.44
CA ALA A 223 -5.28 23.34 5.85
C ALA A 223 -6.47 23.04 4.93
N GLN A 224 -6.26 22.92 3.62
CA GLN A 224 -7.28 22.51 2.65
C GLN A 224 -7.80 21.09 2.91
N LEU A 225 -6.94 20.20 3.41
CA LEU A 225 -7.27 18.83 3.80
C LEU A 225 -7.81 18.72 5.25
N GLU A 226 -7.93 19.84 5.95
CA GLU A 226 -8.36 19.91 7.36
C GLU A 226 -7.45 19.11 8.33
N PHE A 227 -6.16 18.98 8.01
CA PHE A 227 -5.18 18.23 8.79
C PHE A 227 -4.61 19.02 9.96
N PHE A 228 -5.43 19.81 10.66
CA PHE A 228 -5.00 20.74 11.71
C PHE A 228 -4.24 20.06 12.86
N LYS A 229 -4.70 18.89 13.31
CA LYS A 229 -3.99 18.11 14.36
C LYS A 229 -2.61 17.63 13.91
N LEU A 230 -2.47 17.30 12.63
CA LEU A 230 -1.18 16.88 12.07
C LEU A 230 -0.24 18.08 11.93
N MET A 231 -0.75 19.22 11.50
CA MET A 231 0.01 20.50 11.46
C MET A 231 0.57 20.83 12.83
N GLU A 232 -0.27 20.77 13.88
CA GLU A 232 0.16 21.00 15.26
C GLU A 232 1.30 20.05 15.69
N LYS A 233 1.16 18.74 15.41
CA LYS A 233 2.20 17.74 15.71
C LYS A 233 3.51 17.99 14.95
N MET A 234 3.45 18.55 13.75
CA MET A 234 4.61 18.89 12.93
C MET A 234 5.20 20.27 13.25
N GLY A 235 4.59 21.03 14.16
CA GLY A 235 5.01 22.40 14.48
C GLY A 235 4.77 23.38 13.32
N ILE A 236 3.83 23.07 12.42
CA ILE A 236 3.47 23.91 11.28
C ILE A 236 2.35 24.85 11.72
N SER A 237 2.62 26.16 11.75
CA SER A 237 1.61 27.15 12.11
C SER A 237 0.57 27.31 10.99
N ALA A 238 -0.71 27.35 11.35
CA ALA A 238 -1.77 27.70 10.43
C ALA A 238 -1.65 29.16 9.93
N ASP A 239 -0.98 30.02 10.67
CA ASP A 239 -0.72 31.43 10.27
C ASP A 239 0.30 31.53 9.14
N SER A 240 1.19 30.54 8.98
CA SER A 240 2.07 30.43 7.80
C SER A 240 1.32 29.94 6.56
N ALA A 241 0.10 29.45 6.72
CA ALA A 241 -0.88 29.32 5.67
C ALA A 241 -1.41 30.73 5.33
N ALA A 242 -0.52 31.63 4.84
CA ALA A 242 -0.97 32.84 4.21
C ALA A 242 -1.98 32.43 3.14
N VAL A 243 -3.23 32.47 3.57
CA VAL A 243 -4.44 32.50 2.79
C VAL A 243 -4.22 32.02 1.34
N ALA A 244 -4.17 30.70 1.12
CA ALA A 244 -4.92 30.24 -0.03
C ALA A 244 -6.31 30.86 0.22
N PRO A 245 -6.83 31.72 -0.67
CA PRO A 245 -8.12 32.31 -0.41
C PRO A 245 -8.99 31.11 -0.06
N LYS A 246 -9.57 31.06 1.18
CA LYS A 246 -10.81 30.34 1.42
C LYS A 246 -11.54 30.62 0.15
N ALA A 247 -11.80 29.55 -0.67
CA ALA A 247 -12.55 29.80 -1.89
C ALA A 247 -13.69 30.64 -1.38
N ALA A 248 -13.56 31.95 -1.61
CA ALA A 248 -14.38 32.93 -0.94
C ALA A 248 -15.73 32.34 -1.20
N ALA A 249 -16.49 32.02 -0.15
CA ALA A 249 -17.83 31.55 -0.36
C ALA A 249 -18.35 32.61 -1.30
N VAL A 250 -18.21 32.32 -2.58
CA VAL A 250 -18.63 33.23 -3.62
C VAL A 250 -20.09 33.16 -3.40
N ASN A 251 -20.57 34.17 -2.65
CA ASN A 251 -21.97 34.45 -2.54
C ASN A 251 -22.39 34.87 -3.96
N ARG A 252 -22.22 33.91 -4.88
CA ARG A 252 -22.84 33.97 -6.18
C ARG A 252 -24.29 33.86 -5.85
N LYS A 253 -25.00 34.99 -5.92
CA LYS A 253 -26.46 34.97 -5.98
C LYS A 253 -26.77 33.92 -7.04
N LEU A 254 -27.22 32.76 -6.58
CA LEU A 254 -27.69 31.69 -7.44
C LEU A 254 -28.86 32.27 -8.22
N THR A 255 -28.65 32.56 -9.48
CA THR A 255 -29.75 32.92 -10.37
C THR A 255 -30.51 31.60 -10.58
N VAL A 256 -31.62 31.47 -9.91
CA VAL A 256 -32.55 30.33 -10.10
C VAL A 256 -33.14 30.51 -11.49
N ILE A 257 -32.67 29.75 -12.43
CA ILE A 257 -33.27 29.69 -13.76
C ILE A 257 -34.26 28.53 -13.74
N GLN A 258 -35.53 28.84 -13.77
CA GLN A 258 -36.60 27.88 -14.06
C GLN A 258 -36.69 27.69 -15.58
N GLU A 259 -35.84 26.84 -16.11
CA GLU A 259 -36.02 26.38 -17.51
C GLU A 259 -35.32 25.04 -17.71
N ASN A 260 -36.03 24.12 -18.38
CA ASN A 260 -35.56 22.84 -18.86
C ASN A 260 -34.56 23.02 -20.02
N SER A 261 -33.49 23.76 -19.80
CA SER A 261 -32.43 23.87 -20.80
C SER A 261 -31.50 22.68 -20.70
N LEU A 262 -31.32 22.02 -21.84
CA LEU A 262 -30.42 20.88 -22.04
C LEU A 262 -29.08 21.11 -21.33
N VAL A 263 -28.79 20.26 -20.36
CA VAL A 263 -27.51 20.22 -19.66
C VAL A 263 -26.59 19.36 -20.52
N ASP A 264 -25.64 19.99 -21.18
CA ASP A 264 -24.65 19.34 -22.02
C ASP A 264 -23.34 19.14 -21.21
N GLY A 265 -22.77 17.93 -21.19
CA GLY A 265 -21.48 17.65 -20.63
C GLY A 265 -21.48 17.23 -19.16
N ARG A 266 -20.67 17.88 -18.33
CA ARG A 266 -20.44 17.54 -16.91
C ARG A 266 -21.41 18.24 -15.99
N ILE A 267 -22.00 17.50 -15.05
CA ILE A 267 -22.88 18.06 -14.03
C ILE A 267 -22.39 17.71 -12.63
N THR A 268 -22.57 18.65 -11.70
CA THR A 268 -22.48 18.39 -10.25
C THR A 268 -23.87 18.46 -9.66
N VAL A 269 -24.28 17.42 -8.94
CA VAL A 269 -25.61 17.31 -8.34
C VAL A 269 -25.50 17.37 -6.84
N TRP A 270 -26.32 18.24 -6.23
CA TRP A 270 -26.53 18.31 -4.79
C TRP A 270 -28.01 18.10 -4.50
N ILE A 271 -28.35 17.24 -3.53
CA ILE A 271 -29.73 16.89 -3.18
C ILE A 271 -29.95 17.14 -1.69
N ASP A 272 -31.00 17.85 -1.35
CA ASP A 272 -31.50 18.07 -0.02
C ASP A 272 -32.88 17.39 0.16
N ASP A 273 -33.46 17.41 1.36
CA ASP A 273 -34.69 16.66 1.69
C ASP A 273 -35.86 16.93 0.72
N ASN A 274 -36.00 18.14 0.19
CA ASN A 274 -37.09 18.51 -0.69
C ASN A 274 -36.68 19.26 -1.97
N SER A 275 -35.37 19.38 -2.25
CA SER A 275 -34.91 20.11 -3.40
C SER A 275 -33.58 19.58 -3.89
N ALA A 276 -33.30 19.84 -5.14
CA ALA A 276 -32.01 19.48 -5.71
C ALA A 276 -31.45 20.66 -6.52
N ALA A 277 -30.13 20.74 -6.55
CA ALA A 277 -29.40 21.70 -7.37
C ALA A 277 -28.43 20.98 -8.31
N VAL A 278 -28.42 21.42 -9.55
CA VAL A 278 -27.48 20.95 -10.57
C VAL A 278 -26.60 22.12 -10.98
N VAL A 279 -25.31 21.90 -10.99
CA VAL A 279 -24.32 22.84 -11.53
C VAL A 279 -23.79 22.29 -12.85
N SER A 280 -23.93 23.06 -13.89
CA SER A 280 -23.36 22.79 -15.23
C SER A 280 -22.89 24.10 -15.86
N ASN A 281 -21.71 24.06 -16.50
CA ASN A 281 -21.15 25.21 -17.24
C ASN A 281 -21.15 26.54 -16.43
N ASN A 282 -20.75 26.48 -15.15
CA ASN A 282 -20.78 27.63 -14.21
C ASN A 282 -22.16 28.23 -13.91
N LYS A 283 -23.23 27.53 -14.26
CA LYS A 283 -24.61 27.91 -13.92
C LYS A 283 -25.16 26.90 -12.91
N CYS A 284 -25.93 27.39 -11.94
CA CYS A 284 -26.59 26.56 -10.96
C CYS A 284 -28.10 26.61 -11.19
N PHE A 285 -28.72 25.44 -11.22
CA PHE A 285 -30.15 25.27 -11.47
C PHE A 285 -30.76 24.59 -10.23
N LYS A 286 -31.86 25.09 -9.74
CA LYS A 286 -32.70 24.40 -8.78
C LYS A 286 -33.73 23.59 -9.57
N CYS A 287 -33.82 22.28 -9.30
CA CYS A 287 -34.72 21.38 -10.01
C CYS A 287 -35.53 20.54 -9.03
N ASP A 288 -36.62 19.95 -9.54
CA ASP A 288 -37.35 18.93 -8.81
C ASP A 288 -36.64 17.57 -8.86
N LEU A 289 -37.05 16.66 -7.99
CA LEU A 289 -36.47 15.34 -7.86
C LEU A 289 -36.74 14.44 -9.08
N GLU A 290 -37.82 14.64 -9.83
CA GLU A 290 -38.14 13.86 -11.03
C GLU A 290 -37.20 14.20 -12.20
N TYR A 291 -36.92 15.49 -12.39
CA TYR A 291 -35.97 15.95 -13.37
C TYR A 291 -34.55 15.43 -13.09
N ILE A 292 -34.14 15.41 -11.81
CA ILE A 292 -32.86 14.85 -11.39
C ILE A 292 -32.78 13.35 -11.65
N LYS A 293 -33.83 12.58 -11.41
CA LYS A 293 -33.85 11.15 -11.76
C LYS A 293 -33.57 10.92 -13.23
N ALA A 294 -34.19 11.70 -14.10
CA ALA A 294 -33.93 11.63 -15.54
C ALA A 294 -32.46 11.94 -15.89
N LEU A 295 -31.87 12.98 -15.31
CA LEU A 295 -30.48 13.34 -15.51
C LEU A 295 -29.50 12.29 -14.96
N LEU A 296 -29.80 11.69 -13.81
CA LEU A 296 -28.96 10.66 -13.20
C LEU A 296 -28.98 9.34 -13.98
N THR A 297 -30.06 9.05 -14.71
CA THR A 297 -30.18 7.86 -15.55
C THR A 297 -29.60 8.04 -16.95
N ASP A 298 -29.39 9.26 -17.40
CA ASP A 298 -28.80 9.54 -18.71
C ASP A 298 -27.31 9.09 -18.75
N LYS A 299 -26.98 8.19 -19.66
CA LYS A 299 -25.64 7.62 -19.81
C LYS A 299 -24.63 8.54 -20.49
N VAL A 300 -25.09 9.60 -21.13
CA VAL A 300 -24.24 10.54 -21.88
C VAL A 300 -23.67 11.64 -21.00
N VAL A 301 -24.34 11.92 -19.89
CA VAL A 301 -23.95 13.00 -18.97
C VAL A 301 -22.98 12.47 -17.92
N GLU A 302 -21.79 13.08 -17.80
CA GLU A 302 -20.83 12.78 -16.74
C GLU A 302 -21.27 13.45 -15.43
N LYS A 303 -21.41 12.66 -14.37
CA LYS A 303 -22.03 13.08 -13.12
C LYS A 303 -21.04 13.09 -11.97
N TYR A 304 -20.98 14.20 -11.24
CA TYR A 304 -20.29 14.34 -9.95
C TYR A 304 -21.34 14.54 -8.87
N VAL A 305 -21.38 13.63 -7.91
CA VAL A 305 -22.39 13.63 -6.84
C VAL A 305 -21.71 13.77 -5.50
N TYR A 306 -22.11 14.77 -4.72
CA TYR A 306 -21.70 14.89 -3.32
C TYR A 306 -22.59 13.99 -2.47
N ASP A 307 -21.96 13.10 -1.68
CA ASP A 307 -22.64 12.10 -0.84
C ASP A 307 -23.56 11.12 -1.59
N TYR A 308 -22.94 10.28 -2.44
CA TYR A 308 -23.60 9.22 -3.19
C TYR A 308 -24.46 8.27 -2.30
N LYS A 309 -24.06 8.03 -1.03
CA LYS A 309 -24.79 7.10 -0.13
C LYS A 309 -26.16 7.61 0.29
N SER A 310 -26.32 8.89 0.44
CA SER A 310 -27.64 9.46 0.78
C SER A 310 -28.55 9.52 -0.45
N ILE A 311 -27.97 9.65 -1.64
CA ILE A 311 -28.70 9.70 -2.92
C ILE A 311 -29.15 8.33 -3.40
N SER A 312 -28.32 7.28 -3.23
CA SER A 312 -28.65 5.91 -3.69
C SER A 312 -29.76 5.23 -2.88
N LYS A 313 -30.16 5.80 -1.74
CA LYS A 313 -31.24 5.26 -0.89
C LYS A 313 -32.61 5.91 -1.15
N ARG A 314 -32.67 6.91 -2.01
CA ARG A 314 -33.89 7.62 -2.42
C ARG A 314 -34.23 7.33 -3.88
#